data_314bdf380f00feda4736014e72724181
#
_entry.id   314bdf380f00feda4736014e72724181
#
_cell.length_a   1.000
_cell.length_b   1.000
_cell.length_c   1.000
_cell.angle_alpha   90.00
_cell.angle_beta   90.00
_cell.angle_gamma   90.00
#
_symmetry.space_group_name_H-M   'P 1'
#
loop_
_entity.id
_entity.type
_entity.pdbx_description
1 polymer ?
#
loop_
_entity_poly.entity_id
_entity_poly.type
_entity_poly.pdbx_seq_one_letter_code
_entity_poly.pdbx_strand_id
1 'polypeptide(L)'
;IFGTRISMSIGLIGVTISLVLGIVLGGISGYYGGLVDSLIQRLIEFIRSIPTIPLWLGLVAALPTEWGPLQIYFAITLILSFIGWTSLARVVRGRFLSLREEDFVMAARLDGASQSKIMFQHMLPAFYSHIIASITLAIPGMIIAETSLSFLGLGLRPPVVSWGVLLQEAQNVRTVATAPWLLYPALGVV
;
A
#
# COMPACT_ATOMS: atom_id res chain seq x y z
N ILE A 1 0.62 -5.60 -22.66
CA ILE A 1 -0.79 -5.78 -22.30
C ILE A 1 -0.95 -6.82 -21.17
N PHE A 2 -0.38 -8.04 -21.28
CA PHE A 2 -0.53 -9.06 -20.24
C PHE A 2 0.12 -8.64 -18.91
N GLY A 3 1.34 -8.10 -18.95
CA GLY A 3 2.05 -7.60 -17.76
C GLY A 3 1.30 -6.46 -17.05
N THR A 4 0.60 -5.61 -17.80
CA THR A 4 -0.21 -4.52 -17.25
C THR A 4 -1.29 -5.04 -16.29
N ARG A 5 -1.96 -6.15 -16.64
CA ARG A 5 -3.02 -6.72 -15.80
C ARG A 5 -2.49 -7.12 -14.41
N ILE A 6 -1.33 -7.75 -14.38
CA ILE A 6 -0.72 -8.21 -13.11
C ILE A 6 -0.23 -7.00 -12.30
N SER A 7 0.60 -6.13 -12.87
CA SER A 7 1.13 -4.96 -12.15
C SER A 7 0.02 -4.03 -11.67
N MET A 8 -1.01 -3.76 -12.49
CA MET A 8 -2.15 -2.94 -12.08
C MET A 8 -3.02 -3.61 -11.00
N SER A 9 -3.21 -4.94 -11.08
CA SER A 9 -4.00 -5.64 -10.06
C SER A 9 -3.30 -5.65 -8.70
N ILE A 10 -1.99 -5.84 -8.66
CA ILE A 10 -1.19 -5.70 -7.42
C ILE A 10 -1.33 -4.27 -6.87
N GLY A 11 -1.17 -3.26 -7.74
CA GLY A 11 -1.33 -1.87 -7.36
C GLY A 11 -2.69 -1.58 -6.75
N LEU A 12 -3.77 -1.96 -7.43
CA LEU A 12 -5.13 -1.69 -6.98
C LEU A 12 -5.50 -2.49 -5.71
N ILE A 13 -5.24 -3.78 -5.67
CA ILE A 13 -5.54 -4.62 -4.50
C ILE A 13 -4.68 -4.16 -3.31
N GLY A 14 -3.39 -3.94 -3.53
CA GLY A 14 -2.47 -3.52 -2.49
C GLY A 14 -2.83 -2.16 -1.90
N VAL A 15 -3.20 -1.19 -2.74
CA VAL A 15 -3.67 0.12 -2.27
C VAL A 15 -4.99 0.00 -1.53
N THR A 16 -5.92 -0.86 -1.98
CA THR A 16 -7.19 -1.08 -1.29
C THR A 16 -7.00 -1.65 0.12
N ILE A 17 -6.12 -2.64 0.27
CA ILE A 17 -5.79 -3.21 1.59
C ILE A 17 -5.13 -2.15 2.48
N SER A 18 -4.15 -1.41 1.94
CA SER A 18 -3.48 -0.32 2.65
C SER A 18 -4.45 0.79 3.06
N LEU A 19 -5.43 1.10 2.20
CA LEU A 19 -6.47 2.07 2.47
C LEU A 19 -7.33 1.65 3.67
N VAL A 20 -7.84 0.43 3.65
CA VAL A 20 -8.70 -0.08 4.73
C VAL A 20 -7.93 -0.07 6.05
N LEU A 21 -6.72 -0.62 6.08
CA LEU A 21 -5.88 -0.64 7.28
C LEU A 21 -5.52 0.79 7.74
N GLY A 22 -5.15 1.66 6.82
CA GLY A 22 -4.78 3.05 7.11
C GLY A 22 -5.94 3.87 7.70
N ILE A 23 -7.15 3.73 7.15
CA ILE A 23 -8.34 4.41 7.65
C ILE A 23 -8.75 3.85 9.01
N VAL A 24 -8.82 2.53 9.16
CA VAL A 24 -9.27 1.91 10.40
C VAL A 24 -8.29 2.18 11.53
N LEU A 25 -7.01 1.84 11.35
CA LEU A 25 -6.01 2.00 12.40
C LEU A 25 -5.68 3.48 12.66
N GLY A 26 -5.61 4.30 11.63
CA GLY A 26 -5.42 5.75 11.78
C GLY A 26 -6.61 6.43 12.44
N GLY A 27 -7.83 6.04 12.08
CA GLY A 27 -9.06 6.53 12.70
C GLY A 27 -9.15 6.15 14.16
N ILE A 28 -8.93 4.89 14.51
CA ILE A 28 -8.90 4.40 15.89
C ILE A 28 -7.84 5.16 16.70
N SER A 29 -6.63 5.27 16.18
CA SER A 29 -5.52 6.01 16.80
C SER A 29 -5.88 7.47 17.08
N GLY A 30 -6.40 8.19 16.07
CA GLY A 30 -6.75 9.60 16.22
C GLY A 30 -8.00 9.88 17.06
N TYR A 31 -8.99 8.97 17.02
CA TYR A 31 -10.24 9.14 17.76
C TYR A 31 -10.10 8.85 19.25
N TYR A 32 -9.53 7.70 19.62
CA TYR A 32 -9.40 7.29 21.02
C TYR A 32 -8.23 7.98 21.72
N GLY A 33 -7.11 8.19 21.04
CA GLY A 33 -5.92 8.78 21.66
C GLY A 33 -5.27 7.89 22.73
N GLY A 34 -4.51 8.49 23.64
CA GLY A 34 -3.95 7.83 24.82
C GLY A 34 -3.10 6.59 24.51
N LEU A 35 -3.34 5.50 25.26
CA LEU A 35 -2.59 4.25 25.10
C LEU A 35 -2.81 3.58 23.73
N VAL A 36 -4.03 3.64 23.19
CA VAL A 36 -4.35 3.06 21.87
C VAL A 36 -3.56 3.75 20.79
N ASP A 37 -3.53 5.07 20.83
CA ASP A 37 -2.72 5.87 19.92
C ASP A 37 -1.23 5.54 20.04
N SER A 38 -0.72 5.52 21.27
CA SER A 38 0.69 5.20 21.52
C SER A 38 1.09 3.83 20.97
N LEU A 39 0.27 2.80 21.16
CA LEU A 39 0.56 1.46 20.66
C LEU A 39 0.58 1.41 19.13
N ILE A 40 -0.42 2.02 18.48
CA ILE A 40 -0.49 2.05 17.01
C ILE A 40 0.69 2.86 16.44
N GLN A 41 1.04 4.01 17.06
CA GLN A 41 2.19 4.80 16.60
C GLN A 41 3.52 4.07 16.81
N ARG A 42 3.70 3.33 17.92
CA ARG A 42 4.90 2.49 18.12
C ARG A 42 5.02 1.40 17.08
N LEU A 43 3.91 0.76 16.72
CA LEU A 43 3.92 -0.23 15.63
C LEU A 43 4.31 0.41 14.29
N ILE A 44 3.76 1.58 13.98
CA ILE A 44 4.12 2.32 12.78
C ILE A 44 5.60 2.70 12.79
N GLU A 45 6.10 3.24 13.91
CA GLU A 45 7.51 3.60 14.08
C GLU A 45 8.43 2.39 13.88
N PHE A 46 8.08 1.25 14.48
CA PHE A 46 8.83 0.00 14.32
C PHE A 46 8.90 -0.43 12.85
N ILE A 47 7.77 -0.48 12.15
CA ILE A 47 7.74 -0.85 10.72
C ILE A 47 8.58 0.13 9.89
N ARG A 48 8.51 1.43 10.19
CA ARG A 48 9.21 2.48 9.42
C ARG A 48 10.67 2.69 9.84
N SER A 49 11.13 2.09 10.93
CA SER A 49 12.53 2.14 11.34
C SER A 49 13.44 1.31 10.44
N ILE A 50 12.86 0.33 9.75
CA ILE A 50 13.58 -0.53 8.82
C ILE A 50 13.49 0.10 7.41
N PRO A 51 14.62 0.22 6.69
CA PRO A 51 14.57 0.71 5.31
C PRO A 51 13.65 -0.18 4.45
N THR A 52 12.72 0.46 3.73
CA THR A 52 11.59 -0.21 3.08
C THR A 52 12.03 -1.28 2.06
N ILE A 53 13.01 -0.97 1.22
CA ILE A 53 13.50 -1.91 0.20
C ILE A 53 14.13 -3.16 0.83
N PRO A 54 15.10 -3.07 1.76
CA PRO A 54 15.62 -4.23 2.46
C PRO A 54 14.56 -5.05 3.20
N LEU A 55 13.55 -4.38 3.79
CA LEU A 55 12.44 -5.06 4.45
C LEU A 55 11.63 -5.90 3.46
N TRP A 56 11.25 -5.32 2.32
CA TRP A 56 10.54 -6.06 1.27
C TRP A 56 11.37 -7.25 0.76
N LEU A 57 12.65 -7.01 0.46
CA LEU A 57 13.55 -8.05 -0.05
C LEU A 57 13.68 -9.21 0.96
N GLY A 58 13.83 -8.90 2.24
CA GLY A 58 13.93 -9.90 3.31
C GLY A 58 12.65 -10.71 3.46
N LEU A 59 11.47 -10.05 3.44
CA LEU A 59 10.18 -10.73 3.57
C LEU A 59 9.88 -11.62 2.35
N VAL A 60 10.18 -11.16 1.13
CA VAL A 60 9.98 -11.97 -0.07
C VAL A 60 10.98 -13.12 -0.15
N ALA A 61 12.24 -12.90 0.25
CA ALA A 61 13.24 -13.96 0.30
C ALA A 61 12.91 -15.07 1.31
N ALA A 62 12.12 -14.77 2.33
CA ALA A 62 11.64 -15.75 3.32
C ALA A 62 10.44 -16.58 2.84
N LEU A 63 9.86 -16.28 1.67
CA LEU A 63 8.75 -17.07 1.12
C LEU A 63 9.24 -18.46 0.70
N PRO A 64 8.42 -19.52 0.91
CA PRO A 64 8.76 -20.86 0.48
C PRO A 64 9.03 -20.93 -1.03
N THR A 65 10.09 -21.61 -1.42
CA THR A 65 10.49 -21.76 -2.83
C THR A 65 9.55 -22.64 -3.65
N GLU A 66 8.79 -23.49 -2.96
CA GLU A 66 7.80 -24.39 -3.57
C GLU A 66 6.49 -23.69 -3.95
N TRP A 67 6.31 -22.43 -3.52
CA TRP A 67 5.07 -21.70 -3.80
C TRP A 67 4.92 -21.44 -5.29
N GLY A 68 3.69 -21.73 -5.77
CA GLY A 68 3.31 -21.41 -7.15
C GLY A 68 3.15 -19.92 -7.39
N PRO A 69 3.09 -19.52 -8.68
CA PRO A 69 3.01 -18.11 -9.08
C PRO A 69 1.89 -17.31 -8.42
N LEU A 70 0.73 -17.95 -8.22
CA LEU A 70 -0.43 -17.30 -7.59
C LEU A 70 -0.20 -17.01 -6.10
N GLN A 71 0.43 -17.94 -5.39
CA GLN A 71 0.76 -17.77 -3.97
C GLN A 71 1.77 -16.64 -3.78
N ILE A 72 2.80 -16.59 -4.61
CA ILE A 72 3.80 -15.51 -4.62
C ILE A 72 3.15 -14.17 -4.93
N TYR A 73 2.24 -14.12 -5.92
CA TYR A 73 1.48 -12.90 -6.24
C TYR A 73 0.72 -12.36 -5.01
N PHE A 74 -0.03 -13.21 -4.32
CA PHE A 74 -0.75 -12.78 -3.12
C PHE A 74 0.18 -12.39 -1.99
N ALA A 75 1.26 -13.14 -1.77
CA ALA A 75 2.23 -12.82 -0.72
C ALA A 75 2.89 -11.44 -0.95
N ILE A 76 3.35 -11.16 -2.17
CA ILE A 76 3.94 -9.85 -2.51
C ILE A 76 2.90 -8.74 -2.32
N THR A 77 1.68 -8.93 -2.78
CA THR A 77 0.61 -7.95 -2.62
C THR A 77 0.36 -7.66 -1.14
N LEU A 78 0.30 -8.68 -0.29
CA LEU A 78 0.13 -8.52 1.16
C LEU A 78 1.32 -7.84 1.83
N ILE A 79 2.56 -8.22 1.47
CA ILE A 79 3.78 -7.62 2.02
C ILE A 79 3.84 -6.12 1.71
N LEU A 80 3.59 -5.75 0.46
CA LEU A 80 3.58 -4.34 0.05
C LEU A 80 2.47 -3.55 0.75
N SER A 81 1.28 -4.15 0.87
CA SER A 81 0.13 -3.54 1.53
C SER A 81 0.37 -3.35 3.03
N PHE A 82 0.98 -4.35 3.68
CA PHE A 82 1.26 -4.33 5.12
C PHE A 82 2.22 -3.21 5.52
N ILE A 83 3.07 -2.73 4.62
CA ILE A 83 3.95 -1.60 4.88
C ILE A 83 3.29 -0.29 4.43
N GLY A 84 2.54 -0.31 3.33
CA GLY A 84 1.94 0.86 2.71
C GLY A 84 0.92 1.61 3.58
N TRP A 85 0.14 0.89 4.42
CA TRP A 85 -0.90 1.49 5.26
C TRP A 85 -0.37 2.51 6.28
N THR A 86 0.89 2.39 6.70
CA THR A 86 1.48 3.21 7.77
C THR A 86 1.49 4.71 7.45
N SER A 87 1.69 5.07 6.19
CA SER A 87 1.69 6.46 5.74
C SER A 87 0.29 7.06 5.81
N LEU A 88 -0.70 6.36 5.28
CA LEU A 88 -2.09 6.80 5.31
C LEU A 88 -2.64 6.85 6.75
N ALA A 89 -2.29 5.88 7.59
CA ALA A 89 -2.72 5.87 8.99
C ALA A 89 -2.28 7.14 9.75
N ARG A 90 -1.06 7.63 9.52
CA ARG A 90 -0.60 8.89 10.13
C ARG A 90 -1.40 10.10 9.66
N VAL A 91 -1.73 10.15 8.38
CA VAL A 91 -2.54 11.23 7.82
C VAL A 91 -3.95 11.20 8.39
N VAL A 92 -4.59 10.03 8.38
CA VAL A 92 -5.94 9.84 8.94
C VAL A 92 -5.95 10.19 10.42
N ARG A 93 -4.97 9.70 11.19
CA ARG A 93 -4.82 10.05 12.61
C ARG A 93 -4.77 11.55 12.83
N GLY A 94 -3.92 12.27 12.09
CA GLY A 94 -3.80 13.72 12.22
C GLY A 94 -5.12 14.43 11.96
N ARG A 95 -5.88 14.00 10.95
CA ARG A 95 -7.20 14.54 10.64
C ARG A 95 -8.23 14.23 11.73
N PHE A 96 -8.23 13.00 12.25
CA PHE A 96 -9.13 12.64 13.34
C PHE A 96 -8.85 13.41 14.63
N LEU A 97 -7.57 13.64 14.96
CA LEU A 97 -7.18 14.47 16.10
C LEU A 97 -7.69 15.91 15.98
N SER A 98 -7.63 16.50 14.78
CA SER A 98 -8.15 17.83 14.52
C SER A 98 -9.69 17.86 14.56
N LEU A 99 -10.35 16.90 13.90
CA LEU A 99 -11.81 16.91 13.74
C LEU A 99 -12.57 16.52 14.99
N ARG A 100 -12.00 15.76 15.89
CA ARG A 100 -12.73 15.25 17.08
C ARG A 100 -13.22 16.35 18.04
N GLU A 101 -12.68 17.56 17.94
CA GLU A 101 -13.02 18.73 18.76
C GLU A 101 -13.89 19.75 18.00
N GLU A 102 -14.26 19.46 16.75
CA GLU A 102 -15.12 20.30 15.95
C GLU A 102 -16.59 20.22 16.40
N ASP A 103 -17.33 21.33 16.25
CA ASP A 103 -18.70 21.48 16.72
C ASP A 103 -19.66 20.40 16.19
N PHE A 104 -19.50 19.99 14.92
CA PHE A 104 -20.37 18.95 14.34
C PHE A 104 -20.12 17.56 14.97
N VAL A 105 -18.92 17.28 15.45
CA VAL A 105 -18.59 16.03 16.16
C VAL A 105 -19.15 16.09 17.58
N MET A 106 -19.04 17.25 18.22
CA MET A 106 -19.62 17.47 19.56
C MET A 106 -21.15 17.38 19.51
N ALA A 107 -21.80 17.97 18.50
CA ALA A 107 -23.24 17.85 18.29
C ALA A 107 -23.66 16.37 18.11
N ALA A 108 -22.96 15.62 17.26
CA ALA A 108 -23.26 14.20 17.05
C ALA A 108 -23.11 13.35 18.34
N ARG A 109 -22.17 13.71 19.23
CA ARG A 109 -22.04 13.08 20.56
C ARG A 109 -23.21 13.38 21.46
N LEU A 110 -23.65 14.65 21.48
CA LEU A 110 -24.80 15.08 22.28
C LEU A 110 -26.11 14.42 21.80
N ASP A 111 -26.24 14.19 20.49
CA ASP A 111 -27.36 13.45 19.88
C ASP A 111 -27.29 11.93 20.16
N GLY A 112 -26.31 11.45 20.90
CA GLY A 112 -26.17 10.04 21.28
C GLY A 112 -25.67 9.12 20.16
N ALA A 113 -25.03 9.66 19.11
CA ALA A 113 -24.48 8.84 18.05
C ALA A 113 -23.37 7.90 18.58
N SER A 114 -23.36 6.65 18.09
CA SER A 114 -22.30 5.71 18.45
C SER A 114 -20.93 6.16 17.91
N GLN A 115 -19.87 5.78 18.60
CA GLN A 115 -18.49 6.15 18.21
C GLN A 115 -18.16 5.76 16.77
N SER A 116 -18.54 4.56 16.32
CA SER A 116 -18.36 4.14 14.94
C SER A 116 -19.12 5.04 13.96
N LYS A 117 -20.35 5.44 14.31
CA LYS A 117 -21.14 6.36 13.48
C LYS A 117 -20.44 7.71 13.37
N ILE A 118 -19.94 8.24 14.47
CA ILE A 118 -19.19 9.51 14.49
C ILE A 118 -17.96 9.40 13.57
N MET A 119 -17.16 8.35 13.74
CA MET A 119 -15.93 8.15 12.96
C MET A 119 -16.22 8.02 11.46
N PHE A 120 -17.11 7.12 11.06
CA PHE A 120 -17.30 6.76 9.65
C PHE A 120 -18.33 7.59 8.91
N GLN A 121 -19.33 8.17 9.61
CA GLN A 121 -20.38 8.95 8.95
C GLN A 121 -20.22 10.46 9.11
N HIS A 122 -19.49 10.94 10.11
CA HIS A 122 -19.29 12.36 10.33
C HIS A 122 -17.84 12.80 10.07
N MET A 123 -16.85 12.14 10.68
CA MET A 123 -15.46 12.56 10.58
C MET A 123 -14.81 12.16 9.25
N LEU A 124 -14.93 10.89 8.84
CA LEU A 124 -14.29 10.39 7.63
C LEU A 124 -14.71 11.15 6.36
N PRO A 125 -16.02 11.45 6.13
CA PRO A 125 -16.46 12.23 4.97
C PRO A 125 -15.87 13.64 4.90
N ALA A 126 -15.57 14.26 6.04
CA ALA A 126 -15.05 15.62 6.11
C ALA A 126 -13.69 15.81 5.40
N PHE A 127 -12.96 14.71 5.12
CA PHE A 127 -11.68 14.78 4.41
C PHE A 127 -11.52 13.74 3.28
N TYR A 128 -12.61 13.30 2.66
CA TYR A 128 -12.57 12.38 1.52
C TYR A 128 -11.67 12.85 0.38
N SER A 129 -11.65 14.15 0.08
CA SER A 129 -10.78 14.71 -0.96
C SER A 129 -9.30 14.36 -0.71
N HIS A 130 -8.87 14.42 0.54
CA HIS A 130 -7.50 14.07 0.93
C HIS A 130 -7.22 12.58 0.82
N ILE A 131 -8.20 11.75 1.18
CA ILE A 131 -8.10 10.29 1.03
C ILE A 131 -7.99 9.92 -0.45
N ILE A 132 -8.85 10.49 -1.30
CA ILE A 132 -8.84 10.24 -2.75
C ILE A 132 -7.49 10.63 -3.34
N ALA A 133 -6.97 11.82 -3.01
CA ALA A 133 -5.65 12.25 -3.45
C ALA A 133 -4.55 11.28 -3.00
N SER A 134 -4.58 10.84 -1.74
CA SER A 134 -3.61 9.90 -1.18
C SER A 134 -3.63 8.55 -1.90
N ILE A 135 -4.82 8.02 -2.21
CA ILE A 135 -4.99 6.76 -2.95
C ILE A 135 -4.45 6.91 -4.37
N THR A 136 -4.81 7.99 -5.06
CA THR A 136 -4.40 8.24 -6.43
C THR A 136 -2.87 8.25 -6.56
N LEU A 137 -2.18 8.87 -5.59
CA LEU A 137 -0.73 8.90 -5.55
C LEU A 137 -0.10 7.58 -5.07
N ALA A 138 -0.83 6.78 -4.30
CA ALA A 138 -0.33 5.49 -3.80
C ALA A 138 -0.29 4.40 -4.89
N ILE A 139 -1.18 4.44 -5.89
CA ILE A 139 -1.24 3.43 -6.96
C ILE A 139 0.08 3.36 -7.75
N PRO A 140 0.62 4.45 -8.31
CA PRO A 140 1.92 4.40 -8.98
C PRO A 140 3.04 3.90 -8.06
N GLY A 141 3.07 4.37 -6.80
CA GLY A 141 4.04 3.92 -5.80
C GLY A 141 4.04 2.42 -5.57
N MET A 142 2.86 1.80 -5.51
CA MET A 142 2.70 0.35 -5.33
C MET A 142 3.16 -0.42 -6.58
N ILE A 143 2.86 0.09 -7.76
CA ILE A 143 3.30 -0.49 -9.04
C ILE A 143 4.83 -0.44 -9.13
N ILE A 144 5.45 0.70 -8.80
CA ILE A 144 6.90 0.87 -8.79
C ILE A 144 7.54 -0.10 -7.77
N ALA A 145 6.93 -0.28 -6.60
CA ALA A 145 7.43 -1.21 -5.58
C ALA A 145 7.43 -2.66 -6.09
N GLU A 146 6.32 -3.14 -6.68
CA GLU A 146 6.26 -4.47 -7.30
C GLU A 146 7.29 -4.61 -8.41
N THR A 147 7.33 -3.62 -9.31
CA THR A 147 8.25 -3.62 -10.46
C THR A 147 9.71 -3.71 -9.98
N SER A 148 10.07 -2.96 -8.94
CA SER A 148 11.42 -2.98 -8.37
C SER A 148 11.78 -4.34 -7.78
N LEU A 149 10.86 -4.97 -7.03
CA LEU A 149 11.08 -6.32 -6.47
C LEU A 149 11.26 -7.36 -7.57
N SER A 150 10.39 -7.35 -8.58
CA SER A 150 10.44 -8.29 -9.71
C SER A 150 11.69 -8.05 -10.57
N PHE A 151 12.06 -6.79 -10.82
CA PHE A 151 13.29 -6.41 -11.53
C PHE A 151 14.56 -6.91 -10.84
N LEU A 152 14.59 -6.89 -9.51
CA LEU A 152 15.70 -7.42 -8.70
C LEU A 152 15.70 -8.96 -8.59
N GLY A 153 14.74 -9.64 -9.20
CA GLY A 153 14.65 -11.11 -9.25
C GLY A 153 14.07 -11.75 -8.00
N LEU A 154 13.60 -10.95 -7.04
CA LEU A 154 12.99 -11.43 -5.80
C LEU A 154 11.45 -11.34 -5.83
N GLY A 155 10.88 -10.67 -6.83
CA GLY A 155 9.44 -10.57 -7.01
C GLY A 155 8.83 -11.75 -7.77
N LEU A 156 7.88 -11.42 -8.64
CA LEU A 156 7.27 -12.37 -9.55
C LEU A 156 8.30 -12.94 -10.54
N ARG A 157 8.06 -14.18 -10.98
CA ARG A 157 8.94 -14.89 -11.91
C ARG A 157 8.13 -15.52 -13.03
N PRO A 158 8.74 -15.81 -14.19
CA PRO A 158 8.07 -16.59 -15.21
C PRO A 158 7.45 -17.89 -14.65
N PRO A 159 6.29 -18.32 -15.12
CA PRO A 159 5.56 -17.85 -16.31
C PRO A 159 4.67 -16.62 -16.09
N VAL A 160 4.64 -16.01 -14.89
CA VAL A 160 3.88 -14.77 -14.64
C VAL A 160 4.55 -13.61 -15.36
N VAL A 161 3.76 -12.81 -16.05
CA VAL A 161 4.23 -11.64 -16.81
C VAL A 161 3.77 -10.38 -16.09
N SER A 162 4.71 -9.68 -15.43
CA SER A 162 4.52 -8.31 -14.90
C SER A 162 5.46 -7.33 -15.59
N TRP A 163 5.29 -6.05 -15.36
CA TRP A 163 6.23 -5.05 -15.89
C TRP A 163 7.64 -5.27 -15.33
N GLY A 164 7.75 -5.61 -14.05
CA GLY A 164 9.03 -5.89 -13.42
C GLY A 164 9.73 -7.12 -13.98
N VAL A 165 9.01 -8.21 -14.26
CA VAL A 165 9.55 -9.42 -14.89
C VAL A 165 10.07 -9.12 -16.31
N LEU A 166 9.32 -8.36 -17.11
CA LEU A 166 9.77 -7.98 -18.46
C LEU A 166 11.01 -7.09 -18.42
N LEU A 167 11.07 -6.15 -17.49
CA LEU A 167 12.24 -5.29 -17.32
C LEU A 167 13.45 -6.07 -16.76
N GLN A 168 13.23 -7.11 -15.96
CA GLN A 168 14.31 -8.01 -15.52
C GLN A 168 14.92 -8.76 -16.70
N GLU A 169 14.10 -9.30 -17.59
CA GLU A 169 14.59 -9.95 -18.83
C GLU A 169 15.35 -8.97 -19.72
N ALA A 170 14.94 -7.69 -19.73
CA ALA A 170 15.62 -6.62 -20.49
C ALA A 170 17.00 -6.22 -19.91
N GLN A 171 17.43 -6.72 -18.76
CA GLN A 171 18.81 -6.51 -18.28
C GLN A 171 19.84 -7.23 -19.16
N ASN A 172 19.45 -8.26 -19.90
CA ASN A 172 20.33 -8.97 -20.82
C ASN A 172 20.37 -8.26 -22.16
N VAL A 173 21.53 -7.69 -22.50
CA VAL A 173 21.75 -6.95 -23.75
C VAL A 173 21.42 -7.80 -24.99
N ARG A 174 21.74 -9.11 -24.96
CA ARG A 174 21.43 -10.02 -26.08
C ARG A 174 19.90 -10.17 -26.23
N THR A 175 19.17 -10.26 -25.14
CA THR A 175 17.72 -10.36 -25.17
C THR A 175 17.09 -9.07 -25.71
N VAL A 176 17.59 -7.91 -25.31
CA VAL A 176 17.11 -6.61 -25.83
C VAL A 176 17.39 -6.45 -27.31
N ALA A 177 18.55 -6.92 -27.80
CA ALA A 177 18.89 -6.86 -29.21
C ALA A 177 17.92 -7.67 -30.11
N THR A 178 17.37 -8.77 -29.57
CA THR A 178 16.40 -9.62 -30.30
C THR A 178 14.95 -9.28 -30.02
N ALA A 179 14.67 -8.65 -28.86
CA ALA A 179 13.33 -8.35 -28.36
C ALA A 179 13.23 -6.93 -27.72
N PRO A 180 13.43 -5.86 -28.52
CA PRO A 180 13.48 -4.48 -27.98
C PRO A 180 12.17 -4.03 -27.32
N TRP A 181 11.04 -4.68 -27.62
CA TRP A 181 9.74 -4.40 -26.99
C TRP A 181 9.70 -4.72 -25.50
N LEU A 182 10.67 -5.45 -24.94
CA LEU A 182 10.81 -5.69 -23.50
C LEU A 182 11.09 -4.40 -22.69
N LEU A 183 11.52 -3.33 -23.37
CA LEU A 183 11.70 -2.01 -22.75
C LEU A 183 10.40 -1.18 -22.66
N TYR A 184 9.34 -1.53 -23.39
CA TYR A 184 8.08 -0.76 -23.35
C TYR A 184 7.45 -0.65 -21.95
N PRO A 185 7.54 -1.64 -21.06
CA PRO A 185 7.06 -1.47 -19.68
C PRO A 185 7.69 -0.30 -18.94
N ALA A 186 8.93 0.09 -19.26
CA ALA A 186 9.57 1.25 -18.65
C ALA A 186 8.77 2.55 -18.88
N LEU A 187 8.13 2.71 -20.04
CA LEU A 187 7.28 3.85 -20.34
C LEU A 187 5.98 3.89 -19.51
N GLY A 188 5.57 2.76 -18.98
CA GLY A 188 4.39 2.68 -18.10
C GLY A 188 4.71 2.84 -16.61
N VAL A 189 6.00 2.75 -16.24
CA VAL A 189 6.49 2.87 -14.87
C VAL A 189 6.99 4.29 -14.58
N VAL A 190 7.47 5.00 -15.61
CA VAL A 190 7.91 6.40 -15.55
C VAL A 190 6.75 7.34 -15.83
#